data_fb57fa6af55c7c383a016f01b744ff9d
#
_entry.id   fb57fa6af55c7c383a016f01b744ff9d
#
_cell.length_a   1.000
_cell.length_b   1.000
_cell.length_c   1.000
_cell.angle_alpha   90.00
_cell.angle_beta   90.00
_cell.angle_gamma   90.00
#
_symmetry.space_group_name_H-M   'P 1'
#
loop_
_entity.id
_entity.type
_entity.pdbx_description
1 polymer ?
#
loop_
_entity_poly.entity_id
_entity_poly.type
_entity_poly.pdbx_seq_one_letter_code
_entity_poly.pdbx_strand_id
1 'polypeptide(L)'
;MKTAVVEVGPQTVRGPESVAQERSSVAIECIDDRFALLEGRLAEVRQLWSDLLEAAAGECGQTLVLVFPTWWSPARIELVTDAAHGLAPEVHALQRASVLSAQGAATVAELSEEFCVIAAPDAEAKVLLRGDPEVAGLLTTATEALIDVPAGVSPLTPALTARLRAVGIPV
;
A
#
# COMPACT_ATOMS: atom_id res chain seq x y z
N MET A 1 -2.93 24.66 -7.83
CA MET A 1 -1.83 23.85 -7.30
C MET A 1 -2.06 22.42 -7.75
N LYS A 2 -1.10 21.79 -8.43
CA LYS A 2 -1.24 20.38 -8.88
C LYS A 2 -0.62 19.49 -7.82
N THR A 3 -1.41 18.59 -7.24
CA THR A 3 -0.96 17.56 -6.31
C THR A 3 -0.90 16.24 -7.09
N ALA A 4 0.21 15.54 -7.01
CA ALA A 4 0.32 14.17 -7.49
C ALA A 4 0.13 13.20 -6.32
N VAL A 5 -0.60 12.11 -6.55
CA VAL A 5 -0.75 11.02 -5.58
C VAL A 5 -0.17 9.77 -6.20
N VAL A 6 0.77 9.14 -5.51
CA VAL A 6 1.38 7.88 -5.92
C VAL A 6 1.11 6.83 -4.84
N GLU A 7 0.41 5.79 -5.24
CA GLU A 7 0.16 4.61 -4.43
C GLU A 7 1.31 3.63 -4.61
N VAL A 8 1.94 3.24 -3.51
CA VAL A 8 3.09 2.36 -3.46
C VAL A 8 2.68 1.01 -2.88
N GLY A 9 2.94 -0.06 -3.63
CA GLY A 9 2.77 -1.42 -3.15
C GLY A 9 1.32 -1.90 -2.98
N PRO A 10 1.12 -3.15 -2.57
CA PRO A 10 2.17 -4.11 -2.24
C PRO A 10 2.88 -4.75 -3.44
N GLN A 11 2.32 -4.71 -4.64
CA GLN A 11 2.90 -5.33 -5.83
C GLN A 11 3.06 -4.38 -7.01
N THR A 12 2.51 -3.18 -6.91
CA THR A 12 2.51 -2.19 -7.99
C THR A 12 2.82 -0.81 -7.46
N VAL A 13 3.31 0.07 -8.34
CA VAL A 13 3.35 1.51 -8.10
C VAL A 13 2.40 2.15 -9.10
N ARG A 14 1.50 3.00 -8.61
CA ARG A 14 0.48 3.67 -9.41
C ARG A 14 0.47 5.15 -9.12
N GLY A 15 0.45 5.93 -10.16
CA GLY A 15 0.35 7.37 -10.10
C GLY A 15 -0.53 7.92 -11.22
N PRO A 16 -0.51 9.22 -11.45
CA PRO A 16 -1.15 9.84 -12.61
C PRO A 16 -0.66 9.28 -13.93
N GLU A 17 0.60 8.86 -13.99
CA GLU A 17 1.21 8.27 -15.18
C GLU A 17 1.45 6.77 -15.00
N SER A 18 1.45 6.05 -16.13
CA SER A 18 1.69 4.60 -16.14
C SER A 18 3.17 4.30 -15.99
N VAL A 19 3.50 3.31 -15.18
CA VAL A 19 4.86 2.80 -15.03
C VAL A 19 4.95 1.34 -15.44
N ALA A 20 6.15 0.92 -15.85
CA ALA A 20 6.39 -0.47 -16.22
C ALA A 20 6.24 -1.40 -15.01
N GLN A 21 5.40 -2.43 -15.16
CA GLN A 21 5.11 -3.41 -14.09
C GLN A 21 6.40 -4.09 -13.59
N GLU A 22 7.30 -4.45 -14.48
CA GLU A 22 8.57 -5.10 -14.14
C GLU A 22 9.42 -4.22 -13.21
N ARG A 23 9.53 -2.91 -13.49
CA ARG A 23 10.26 -1.97 -12.62
C ARG A 23 9.62 -1.86 -11.25
N SER A 24 8.28 -1.77 -11.19
CA SER A 24 7.54 -1.74 -9.93
C SER A 24 7.78 -2.99 -9.10
N SER A 25 7.69 -4.17 -9.72
CA SER A 25 7.91 -5.45 -9.05
C SER A 25 9.34 -5.54 -8.49
N VAL A 26 10.35 -5.26 -9.31
CA VAL A 26 11.76 -5.30 -8.88
C VAL A 26 12.03 -4.30 -7.75
N ALA A 27 11.52 -3.08 -7.83
CA ALA A 27 11.70 -2.07 -6.79
C ALA A 27 11.08 -2.50 -5.46
N ILE A 28 9.90 -3.13 -5.49
CA ILE A 28 9.19 -3.60 -4.29
C ILE A 28 9.86 -4.85 -3.72
N GLU A 29 10.23 -5.83 -4.55
CA GLU A 29 10.87 -7.07 -4.10
C GLU A 29 12.25 -6.82 -3.48
N CYS A 30 13.02 -5.88 -4.02
CA CYS A 30 14.37 -5.57 -3.57
C CYS A 30 14.43 -4.38 -2.60
N ILE A 31 13.31 -3.94 -2.00
CA ILE A 31 13.27 -2.71 -1.21
C ILE A 31 14.22 -2.73 0.01
N ASP A 32 14.50 -3.89 0.56
CA ASP A 32 15.42 -4.06 1.69
C ASP A 32 16.87 -4.28 1.26
N ASP A 33 17.12 -4.35 -0.05
CA ASP A 33 18.46 -4.53 -0.62
C ASP A 33 19.08 -3.20 -1.03
N ARG A 34 20.39 -3.17 -1.15
CA ARG A 34 21.10 -2.00 -1.69
C ARG A 34 21.04 -1.95 -3.21
N PHE A 35 21.06 -3.12 -3.86
CA PHE A 35 21.10 -3.25 -5.30
C PHE A 35 20.06 -4.27 -5.77
N ALA A 36 19.49 -4.01 -6.94
CA ALA A 36 18.57 -4.89 -7.64
C ALA A 36 19.12 -5.23 -9.03
N LEU A 37 18.70 -6.34 -9.59
CA LEU A 37 18.98 -6.71 -10.98
C LEU A 37 17.79 -6.33 -11.84
N LEU A 38 17.96 -5.29 -12.67
CA LEU A 38 16.96 -4.82 -13.61
C LEU A 38 17.47 -5.00 -15.05
N GLU A 39 16.75 -5.74 -15.88
CA GLU A 39 17.12 -6.02 -17.29
C GLU A 39 18.57 -6.54 -17.44
N GLY A 40 19.03 -7.36 -16.51
CA GLY A 40 20.38 -7.91 -16.50
C GLY A 40 21.47 -6.94 -16.06
N ARG A 41 21.13 -5.77 -15.54
CA ARG A 41 22.06 -4.75 -15.02
C ARG A 41 21.83 -4.51 -13.54
N LEU A 42 22.92 -4.30 -12.82
CA LEU A 42 22.87 -3.92 -11.40
C LEU A 42 22.43 -2.45 -11.30
N ALA A 43 21.34 -2.20 -10.56
CA ALA A 43 20.82 -0.88 -10.27
C ALA A 43 20.79 -0.66 -8.75
N GLU A 44 21.09 0.56 -8.31
CA GLU A 44 20.92 0.94 -6.91
C GLU A 44 19.41 1.11 -6.62
N VAL A 45 18.91 0.44 -5.58
CA VAL A 45 17.47 0.42 -5.26
C VAL A 45 16.91 1.83 -5.00
N ARG A 46 17.68 2.69 -4.32
CA ARG A 46 17.26 4.08 -4.10
C ARG A 46 17.07 4.86 -5.40
N GLN A 47 17.99 4.68 -6.37
CA GLN A 47 17.87 5.33 -7.68
C GLN A 47 16.70 4.74 -8.48
N LEU A 48 16.49 3.43 -8.40
CA LEU A 48 15.35 2.77 -9.03
C LEU A 48 14.03 3.34 -8.50
N TRP A 49 13.92 3.58 -7.18
CA TRP A 49 12.75 4.23 -6.59
C TRP A 49 12.59 5.68 -7.05
N SER A 50 13.66 6.46 -7.13
CA SER A 50 13.60 7.84 -7.62
C SER A 50 13.06 7.90 -9.05
N ASP A 51 13.63 7.09 -9.95
CA ASP A 51 13.20 7.02 -11.36
C ASP A 51 11.75 6.55 -11.49
N LEU A 52 11.33 5.58 -10.66
CA LEU A 52 9.99 5.03 -10.65
C LEU A 52 8.94 6.04 -10.18
N LEU A 53 9.25 6.77 -9.11
CA LEU A 53 8.38 7.82 -8.56
C LEU A 53 8.27 9.01 -9.50
N GLU A 54 9.37 9.43 -10.13
CA GLU A 54 9.36 10.47 -11.17
C GLU A 54 8.44 10.08 -12.33
N ALA A 55 8.59 8.85 -12.82
CA ALA A 55 7.74 8.34 -13.89
C ALA A 55 6.27 8.24 -13.48
N ALA A 56 5.97 7.77 -12.26
CA ALA A 56 4.60 7.61 -11.77
C ALA A 56 3.91 8.95 -11.49
N ALA A 57 4.62 9.90 -10.91
CA ALA A 57 4.10 11.23 -10.57
C ALA A 57 3.89 12.12 -11.81
N GLY A 58 4.68 11.88 -12.88
CA GLY A 58 4.68 12.71 -14.07
C GLY A 58 5.06 14.16 -13.74
N GLU A 59 4.41 15.13 -14.40
CA GLU A 59 4.58 16.53 -14.05
C GLU A 59 3.99 16.80 -12.66
N CYS A 60 4.80 16.62 -11.62
CA CYS A 60 4.44 16.94 -10.25
C CYS A 60 4.49 18.46 -10.02
N GLY A 61 3.50 18.98 -9.30
CA GLY A 61 3.43 20.40 -8.95
C GLY A 61 4.13 20.69 -7.62
N GLN A 62 3.37 21.22 -6.66
CA GLN A 62 3.90 21.63 -5.35
C GLN A 62 3.97 20.46 -4.36
N THR A 63 3.06 19.49 -4.46
CA THR A 63 2.87 18.46 -3.45
C THR A 63 2.83 17.08 -4.08
N LEU A 64 3.61 16.17 -3.54
CA LEU A 64 3.59 14.72 -3.82
C LEU A 64 3.09 13.98 -2.59
N VAL A 65 2.02 13.22 -2.74
CA VAL A 65 1.50 12.34 -1.67
C VAL A 65 1.83 10.91 -2.02
N LEU A 66 2.56 10.25 -1.14
CA LEU A 66 2.89 8.82 -1.23
C LEU A 66 1.99 8.05 -0.28
N VAL A 67 1.27 7.06 -0.80
CA VAL A 67 0.39 6.18 -0.02
C VAL A 67 1.03 4.80 0.07
N PHE A 68 1.39 4.40 1.28
CA PHE A 68 2.12 3.16 1.57
C PHE A 68 1.24 2.07 2.17
N PRO A 69 1.58 0.79 1.98
CA PRO A 69 1.00 -0.30 2.75
C PRO A 69 1.19 -0.06 4.25
N THR A 70 0.15 -0.28 5.04
CA THR A 70 0.17 0.02 6.47
C THR A 70 1.18 -0.84 7.25
N TRP A 71 1.48 -2.04 6.75
CA TRP A 71 2.48 -2.95 7.37
C TRP A 71 3.93 -2.65 7.01
N TRP A 72 4.20 -1.68 6.14
CA TRP A 72 5.58 -1.36 5.81
C TRP A 72 6.32 -0.77 7.01
N SER A 73 7.56 -1.20 7.19
CA SER A 73 8.43 -0.67 8.24
C SER A 73 8.74 0.82 8.00
N PRO A 74 9.01 1.57 9.06
CA PRO A 74 9.46 2.96 8.92
C PRO A 74 10.67 3.11 7.99
N ALA A 75 11.61 2.16 8.01
CA ALA A 75 12.80 2.18 7.16
C ALA A 75 12.46 2.10 5.66
N ARG A 76 11.48 1.28 5.28
CA ARG A 76 11.01 1.19 3.88
C ARG A 76 10.33 2.49 3.45
N ILE A 77 9.47 3.05 4.31
CA ILE A 77 8.79 4.32 4.06
C ILE A 77 9.80 5.44 3.91
N GLU A 78 10.80 5.52 4.79
CA GLU A 78 11.88 6.52 4.75
C GLU A 78 12.68 6.41 3.46
N LEU A 79 13.09 5.20 3.05
CA LEU A 79 13.86 4.99 1.81
C LEU A 79 13.12 5.55 0.60
N VAL A 80 11.82 5.24 0.46
CA VAL A 80 11.02 5.68 -0.69
C VAL A 80 10.70 7.19 -0.60
N THR A 81 10.42 7.70 0.60
CA THR A 81 10.19 9.13 0.82
C THR A 81 11.45 9.94 0.50
N ASP A 82 12.60 9.44 0.91
CA ASP A 82 13.90 10.02 0.59
C ASP A 82 14.19 10.00 -0.92
N ALA A 83 13.82 8.92 -1.61
CA ALA A 83 13.96 8.84 -3.06
C ALA A 83 13.06 9.84 -3.80
N ALA A 84 11.98 10.28 -3.17
CA ALA A 84 11.06 11.29 -3.70
C ALA A 84 11.52 12.73 -3.45
N HIS A 85 12.51 12.94 -2.57
CA HIS A 85 13.04 14.29 -2.32
C HIS A 85 13.66 14.86 -3.61
N GLY A 86 13.19 16.04 -4.02
CA GLY A 86 13.59 16.68 -5.27
C GLY A 86 12.54 16.58 -6.38
N LEU A 87 11.54 15.70 -6.25
CA LEU A 87 10.43 15.62 -7.22
C LEU A 87 9.35 16.67 -6.95
N ALA A 88 9.16 17.05 -5.69
CA ALA A 88 8.24 18.11 -5.28
C ALA A 88 8.78 18.86 -4.05
N PRO A 89 8.41 20.15 -3.88
CA PRO A 89 8.75 20.92 -2.67
C PRO A 89 8.23 20.29 -1.37
N GLU A 90 7.05 19.66 -1.44
CA GLU A 90 6.39 19.00 -0.32
C GLU A 90 6.13 17.53 -0.64
N VAL A 91 6.60 16.63 0.21
CA VAL A 91 6.35 15.19 0.11
C VAL A 91 5.66 14.73 1.38
N HIS A 92 4.48 14.13 1.24
CA HIS A 92 3.71 13.56 2.34
C HIS A 92 3.65 12.04 2.24
N ALA A 93 3.99 11.36 3.32
CA ALA A 93 3.88 9.91 3.46
C ALA A 93 2.63 9.57 4.28
N LEU A 94 1.71 8.80 3.71
CA LEU A 94 0.48 8.37 4.36
C LEU A 94 0.37 6.85 4.34
N GLN A 95 -0.15 6.27 5.41
CA GLN A 95 -0.49 4.86 5.44
C GLN A 95 -1.86 4.62 4.81
N ARG A 96 -1.98 3.54 4.04
CA ARG A 96 -3.16 3.21 3.26
C ARG A 96 -4.42 3.07 4.12
N ALA A 97 -4.35 2.33 5.23
CA ALA A 97 -5.49 2.19 6.12
C ALA A 97 -5.95 3.53 6.70
N SER A 98 -5.03 4.44 7.01
CA SER A 98 -5.37 5.79 7.49
C SER A 98 -6.10 6.62 6.44
N VAL A 99 -5.68 6.53 5.17
CA VAL A 99 -6.36 7.22 4.06
C VAL A 99 -7.77 6.68 3.86
N LEU A 100 -7.94 5.36 3.94
CA LEU A 100 -9.23 4.71 3.77
C LEU A 100 -10.17 4.99 4.95
N SER A 101 -9.67 4.94 6.19
CA SER A 101 -10.44 5.26 7.40
C SER A 101 -10.93 6.70 7.43
N ALA A 102 -10.18 7.63 6.86
CA ALA A 102 -10.59 9.05 6.79
C ALA A 102 -11.84 9.28 5.93
N GLN A 103 -12.24 8.31 5.12
CA GLN A 103 -13.45 8.38 4.28
C GLN A 103 -14.72 7.90 4.99
N GLY A 104 -14.59 7.28 6.16
CA GLY A 104 -15.73 6.79 6.95
C GLY A 104 -15.26 6.11 8.23
N ALA A 105 -16.21 5.79 9.11
CA ALA A 105 -15.94 5.16 10.41
C ALA A 105 -15.81 3.62 10.33
N ALA A 106 -15.60 3.06 9.15
CA ALA A 106 -15.52 1.62 8.96
C ALA A 106 -14.18 1.06 9.48
N THR A 107 -14.22 -0.18 9.94
CA THR A 107 -13.01 -0.97 10.12
C THR A 107 -12.42 -1.30 8.76
N VAL A 108 -11.16 -0.97 8.53
CA VAL A 108 -10.46 -1.25 7.27
C VAL A 108 -9.71 -2.57 7.41
N ALA A 109 -9.91 -3.48 6.45
CA ALA A 109 -9.09 -4.66 6.26
C ALA A 109 -8.27 -4.49 4.98
N GLU A 110 -7.01 -4.14 5.13
CA GLU A 110 -6.06 -4.01 4.02
C GLU A 110 -5.37 -5.36 3.78
N LEU A 111 -5.46 -5.89 2.57
CA LEU A 111 -4.93 -7.20 2.22
C LEU A 111 -3.56 -7.12 1.54
N SER A 112 -2.70 -8.08 1.86
CA SER A 112 -1.56 -8.49 1.05
C SER A 112 -1.64 -9.98 0.76
N GLU A 113 -0.64 -10.58 0.10
CA GLU A 113 -0.61 -12.03 -0.09
C GLU A 113 -0.40 -12.77 1.23
N GLU A 114 0.36 -12.21 2.16
CA GLU A 114 0.73 -12.87 3.43
C GLU A 114 -0.02 -12.29 4.63
N PHE A 115 -0.33 -11.00 4.61
CA PHE A 115 -0.87 -10.28 5.76
C PHE A 115 -2.27 -9.73 5.50
N CYS A 116 -2.98 -9.50 6.59
CA CYS A 116 -4.17 -8.69 6.66
C CYS A 116 -3.99 -7.66 7.77
N VAL A 117 -4.06 -6.39 7.43
CA VAL A 117 -4.05 -5.31 8.42
C VAL A 117 -5.48 -4.97 8.77
N ILE A 118 -5.81 -5.04 10.05
CA ILE A 118 -7.11 -4.60 10.57
C ILE A 118 -6.90 -3.27 11.29
N ALA A 119 -7.44 -2.21 10.74
CA ALA A 119 -7.44 -0.87 11.31
C ALA A 119 -8.88 -0.49 11.69
N ALA A 120 -9.18 -0.51 12.97
CA ALA A 120 -10.46 -0.03 13.50
C ALA A 120 -10.35 1.45 13.86
N PRO A 121 -11.46 2.20 13.84
CA PRO A 121 -11.49 3.57 14.35
C PRO A 121 -10.99 3.63 15.79
N ASP A 122 -10.14 4.61 16.07
CA ASP A 122 -9.59 4.87 17.42
C ASP A 122 -8.75 3.73 18.04
N ALA A 123 -8.31 2.76 17.22
CA ALA A 123 -7.45 1.67 17.67
C ALA A 123 -6.18 1.57 16.83
N GLU A 124 -5.12 1.04 17.45
CA GLU A 124 -3.89 0.74 16.72
C GLU A 124 -4.14 -0.37 15.70
N ALA A 125 -3.58 -0.20 14.50
CA ALA A 125 -3.71 -1.19 13.43
C ALA A 125 -3.01 -2.49 13.81
N LYS A 126 -3.70 -3.62 13.64
CA LYS A 126 -3.15 -4.95 13.87
C LYS A 126 -2.71 -5.56 12.54
N VAL A 127 -1.48 -6.04 12.51
CA VAL A 127 -0.93 -6.81 11.38
C VAL A 127 -1.02 -8.29 11.74
N LEU A 128 -1.81 -9.05 10.98
CA LEU A 128 -2.06 -10.48 11.20
C LEU A 128 -1.64 -11.26 9.94
N LEU A 129 -1.35 -12.53 10.09
CA LEU A 129 -1.27 -13.42 8.93
C LEU A 129 -2.65 -13.53 8.27
N ARG A 130 -2.68 -13.54 6.96
CA ARG A 130 -3.95 -13.54 6.21
C ARG A 130 -4.86 -14.73 6.54
N GLY A 131 -4.29 -15.88 6.89
CA GLY A 131 -5.02 -17.09 7.30
C GLY A 131 -5.36 -17.17 8.78
N ASP A 132 -5.00 -16.16 9.58
CA ASP A 132 -5.23 -16.16 11.01
C ASP A 132 -6.74 -16.14 11.32
N PRO A 133 -7.24 -17.05 12.18
CA PRO A 133 -8.64 -17.04 12.62
C PRO A 133 -9.08 -15.72 13.27
N GLU A 134 -8.14 -14.96 13.86
CA GLU A 134 -8.40 -13.66 14.47
C GLU A 134 -8.91 -12.64 13.44
N VAL A 135 -8.44 -12.70 12.18
CA VAL A 135 -8.94 -11.85 11.09
C VAL A 135 -10.43 -11.94 10.95
N ALA A 136 -10.96 -13.16 10.88
CA ALA A 136 -12.38 -13.39 10.78
C ALA A 136 -13.13 -12.91 12.03
N GLY A 137 -12.56 -13.11 13.22
CA GLY A 137 -13.12 -12.65 14.50
C GLY A 137 -13.28 -11.13 14.53
N LEU A 138 -12.22 -10.40 14.23
CA LEU A 138 -12.21 -8.93 14.25
C LEU A 138 -13.18 -8.35 13.21
N LEU A 139 -13.20 -8.89 12.00
CA LEU A 139 -14.10 -8.42 10.96
C LEU A 139 -15.58 -8.69 11.28
N THR A 140 -15.90 -9.84 11.88
CA THR A 140 -17.30 -10.18 12.22
C THR A 140 -17.84 -9.39 13.41
N THR A 141 -16.99 -8.76 14.20
CA THR A 141 -17.39 -7.87 15.31
C THR A 141 -17.50 -6.40 14.90
N ALA A 142 -17.02 -6.04 13.72
CA ALA A 142 -17.13 -4.68 13.20
C ALA A 142 -18.59 -4.35 12.84
N THR A 143 -18.96 -3.08 13.04
CA THR A 143 -20.27 -2.58 12.62
C THR A 143 -20.33 -2.41 11.09
N GLU A 144 -19.20 -1.99 10.53
CA GLU A 144 -18.99 -1.81 9.10
C GLU A 144 -17.52 -2.13 8.79
N ALA A 145 -17.26 -2.82 7.69
CA ALA A 145 -15.92 -3.17 7.25
C ALA A 145 -15.70 -2.82 5.80
N LEU A 146 -14.59 -2.13 5.53
CA LEU A 146 -14.06 -1.89 4.19
C LEU A 146 -12.95 -2.90 3.91
N ILE A 147 -13.16 -3.76 2.94
CA ILE A 147 -12.14 -4.72 2.50
C ILE A 147 -11.37 -4.12 1.34
N ASP A 148 -10.15 -3.74 1.58
CA ASP A 148 -9.25 -3.20 0.56
C ASP A 148 -8.40 -4.32 -0.03
N VAL A 149 -8.55 -4.50 -1.34
CA VAL A 149 -7.79 -5.49 -2.13
C VAL A 149 -6.92 -4.73 -3.12
N PRO A 150 -5.67 -4.44 -2.76
CA PRO A 150 -4.76 -3.75 -3.68
C PRO A 150 -4.56 -4.50 -4.98
N ALA A 151 -4.19 -3.79 -6.04
CA ALA A 151 -3.94 -4.41 -7.33
C ALA A 151 -2.82 -5.46 -7.25
N GLY A 152 -3.06 -6.61 -7.87
CA GLY A 152 -2.16 -7.76 -7.85
C GLY A 152 -2.30 -8.66 -6.63
N VAL A 153 -3.11 -8.28 -5.63
CA VAL A 153 -3.38 -9.09 -4.45
C VAL A 153 -4.63 -9.94 -4.65
N SER A 154 -4.56 -11.20 -4.22
CA SER A 154 -5.71 -12.11 -4.27
C SER A 154 -6.84 -11.64 -3.34
N PRO A 155 -8.12 -11.77 -3.71
CA PRO A 155 -9.25 -11.40 -2.83
C PRO A 155 -9.35 -12.33 -1.61
N LEU A 156 -10.21 -11.98 -0.65
CA LEU A 156 -10.54 -12.86 0.46
C LEU A 156 -11.01 -14.24 -0.04
N THR A 157 -10.73 -15.28 0.76
CA THR A 157 -11.21 -16.62 0.43
C THR A 157 -12.74 -16.65 0.36
N PRO A 158 -13.35 -17.46 -0.53
CA PRO A 158 -14.80 -17.59 -0.61
C PRO A 158 -15.45 -17.94 0.73
N ALA A 159 -14.78 -18.76 1.54
CA ALA A 159 -15.27 -19.15 2.86
C ALA A 159 -15.36 -17.95 3.83
N LEU A 160 -14.35 -17.08 3.87
CA LEU A 160 -14.37 -15.89 4.69
C LEU A 160 -15.40 -14.88 4.19
N THR A 161 -15.45 -14.66 2.87
CA THR A 161 -16.47 -13.81 2.22
C THR A 161 -17.90 -14.27 2.58
N ALA A 162 -18.19 -15.58 2.49
CA ALA A 162 -19.48 -16.11 2.86
C ALA A 162 -19.80 -15.88 4.35
N ARG A 163 -18.81 -16.05 5.22
CA ARG A 163 -18.96 -15.83 6.66
C ARG A 163 -19.26 -14.35 6.99
N LEU A 164 -18.57 -13.41 6.35
CA LEU A 164 -18.82 -11.97 6.52
C LEU A 164 -20.22 -11.58 6.06
N ARG A 165 -20.65 -12.09 4.91
CA ARG A 165 -22.03 -11.89 4.43
C ARG A 165 -23.09 -12.46 5.36
N ALA A 166 -22.83 -13.62 5.96
CA ALA A 166 -23.78 -14.26 6.90
C ALA A 166 -24.00 -13.42 8.17
N VAL A 167 -23.05 -12.58 8.55
CA VAL A 167 -23.18 -11.64 9.69
C VAL A 167 -23.56 -10.21 9.26
N GLY A 168 -23.93 -10.03 7.98
CA GLY A 168 -24.46 -8.76 7.47
C GLY A 168 -23.40 -7.74 7.05
N ILE A 169 -22.12 -8.13 6.97
CA ILE A 169 -21.06 -7.24 6.49
C ILE A 169 -21.03 -7.29 4.97
N PRO A 170 -21.23 -6.16 4.28
CA PRO A 170 -21.11 -6.09 2.82
C PRO A 170 -19.66 -6.31 2.40
N VAL A 171 -19.44 -7.22 1.47
CA VAL A 171 -18.13 -7.57 0.88
C VAL A 171 -18.29 -7.83 -0.62
#